data_676db3429cc3930e028d95f8d049b2fe
#
_entry.id   676db3429cc3930e028d95f8d049b2fe
#
_cell.length_a   1.000
_cell.length_b   1.000
_cell.length_c   1.000
_cell.angle_alpha   90.00
_cell.angle_beta   90.00
_cell.angle_gamma   90.00
#
_symmetry.space_group_name_H-M   'P 1'
#
loop_
_entity.id
_entity.type
_entity.pdbx_description
1 polymer ?
#
loop_
_entity_poly.entity_id
_entity_poly.type
_entity_poly.pdbx_seq_one_letter_code
_entity_poly.pdbx_strand_id
1 'polypeptide(L)'
;KRFEAFLHHDRSFNGRIVFPIRDITGKVVAFNGRHMTMTERPKYLIYPPQAVMPLFPSNVKSVKGKIILVEGIFDMINLHDKGLTNAVCCFGTSNIDADKLAILKMQNIDGVDIVFDGDEAGQSAAENVKVLAEKVGLVSRNVNLGANIDPGALAEVKVHSLRERLYSS
;
A
#
# COMPACT_ATOMS: atom_id res chain seq x y z
N LYS A 1 -6.20 -12.75 -10.05
CA LYS A 1 -7.68 -12.65 -9.90
C LYS A 1 -8.09 -11.82 -8.67
N ARG A 2 -7.33 -11.79 -7.57
CA ARG A 2 -7.70 -11.10 -6.33
C ARG A 2 -7.83 -9.57 -6.49
N PHE A 3 -6.98 -8.96 -7.31
CA PHE A 3 -6.93 -7.52 -7.55
C PHE A 3 -7.40 -7.13 -8.95
N GLU A 4 -8.05 -8.05 -9.67
CA GLU A 4 -8.60 -7.85 -11.03
C GLU A 4 -7.57 -7.32 -12.04
N ALA A 5 -6.28 -7.55 -11.80
CA ALA A 5 -5.22 -7.10 -12.70
C ALA A 5 -5.34 -7.73 -14.09
N PHE A 6 -5.06 -6.94 -15.12
CA PHE A 6 -5.10 -7.36 -16.51
C PHE A 6 -3.97 -6.71 -17.32
N LEU A 7 -3.69 -7.27 -18.50
CA LEU A 7 -2.80 -6.66 -19.48
C LEU A 7 -3.63 -5.83 -20.45
N HIS A 8 -3.14 -4.65 -20.77
CA HIS A 8 -3.73 -3.79 -21.79
C HIS A 8 -2.71 -3.55 -22.90
N HIS A 9 -3.15 -3.67 -24.15
CA HIS A 9 -2.27 -3.63 -25.31
C HIS A 9 -2.43 -2.35 -26.14
N ASP A 10 -3.18 -1.37 -25.63
CA ASP A 10 -3.46 -0.14 -26.36
C ASP A 10 -2.73 1.06 -25.75
N ARG A 11 -2.12 1.87 -26.63
CA ARG A 11 -1.52 3.19 -26.32
C ARG A 11 -0.72 3.24 -25.01
N SER A 12 -1.15 4.14 -24.12
CA SER A 12 -0.41 4.48 -22.88
C SER A 12 -0.23 3.33 -21.89
N PHE A 13 -1.12 2.32 -21.92
CA PHE A 13 -1.05 1.15 -21.05
C PHE A 13 -0.36 -0.06 -21.69
N ASN A 14 0.13 0.07 -22.92
CA ASN A 14 0.86 -1.02 -23.57
C ASN A 14 2.07 -1.45 -22.73
N GLY A 15 2.28 -2.75 -22.60
CA GLY A 15 3.36 -3.31 -21.80
C GLY A 15 3.21 -3.15 -20.28
N ARG A 16 2.00 -2.86 -19.79
CA ARG A 16 1.71 -2.65 -18.38
C ARG A 16 0.75 -3.68 -17.82
N ILE A 17 0.99 -4.06 -16.58
CA ILE A 17 -0.02 -4.72 -15.75
C ILE A 17 -0.90 -3.60 -15.18
N VAL A 18 -2.19 -3.65 -15.45
CA VAL A 18 -3.17 -2.62 -15.09
C VAL A 18 -4.04 -3.13 -13.95
N PHE A 19 -4.20 -2.30 -12.93
CA PHE A 19 -5.04 -2.57 -11.75
C PHE A 19 -6.19 -1.57 -11.74
N PRO A 20 -7.46 -2.02 -11.74
CA PRO A 20 -8.59 -1.15 -11.45
C PRO A 20 -8.57 -0.80 -9.97
N ILE A 21 -8.57 0.49 -9.68
CA ILE A 21 -8.55 1.01 -8.31
C ILE A 21 -9.98 1.38 -7.93
N ARG A 22 -10.48 0.72 -6.89
CA ARG A 22 -11.84 0.94 -6.39
C ARG A 22 -11.81 1.72 -5.09
N ASP A 23 -12.80 2.58 -4.93
CA ASP A 23 -13.06 3.23 -3.65
C ASP A 23 -13.80 2.31 -2.66
N ILE A 24 -14.13 2.83 -1.49
CA ILE A 24 -14.82 2.07 -0.43
C ILE A 24 -16.23 1.62 -0.82
N THR A 25 -16.84 2.24 -1.85
CA THR A 25 -18.15 1.86 -2.39
C THR A 25 -18.05 0.75 -3.44
N GLY A 26 -16.84 0.37 -3.83
CA GLY A 26 -16.57 -0.58 -4.90
C GLY A 26 -16.53 0.00 -6.31
N LYS A 27 -16.75 1.32 -6.46
CA LYS A 27 -16.67 2.02 -7.75
C LYS A 27 -15.22 2.13 -8.21
N VAL A 28 -14.95 1.84 -9.48
CA VAL A 28 -13.63 2.09 -10.09
C VAL A 28 -13.45 3.60 -10.23
N VAL A 29 -12.43 4.14 -9.58
CA VAL A 29 -12.10 5.57 -9.58
C VAL A 29 -10.84 5.88 -10.37
N ALA A 30 -9.99 4.87 -10.58
CA ALA A 30 -8.77 5.00 -11.37
C ALA A 30 -8.29 3.67 -11.91
N PHE A 31 -7.33 3.73 -12.83
CA PHE A 31 -6.49 2.60 -13.23
C PHE A 31 -5.03 2.93 -12.92
N ASN A 32 -4.33 1.99 -12.33
CA ASN A 32 -2.88 2.08 -12.08
C ASN A 32 -2.17 1.06 -12.95
N GLY A 33 -1.32 1.50 -13.86
CA GLY A 33 -0.55 0.66 -14.76
C GLY A 33 0.92 0.62 -14.39
N ARG A 34 1.45 -0.54 -14.04
CA ARG A 34 2.88 -0.77 -13.78
C ARG A 34 3.54 -1.35 -15.01
N HIS A 35 4.59 -0.72 -15.52
CA HIS A 35 5.34 -1.27 -16.65
C HIS A 35 6.02 -2.59 -16.27
N MET A 36 5.94 -3.58 -17.16
CA MET A 36 6.52 -4.91 -16.91
C MET A 36 8.05 -4.91 -16.94
N THR A 37 8.64 -3.99 -17.70
CA THR A 37 10.11 -3.83 -17.71
C THR A 37 10.56 -2.78 -16.70
N MET A 38 11.75 -2.98 -16.15
CA MET A 38 12.33 -2.07 -15.14
C MET A 38 12.87 -0.78 -15.75
N THR A 39 13.12 -0.77 -17.05
CA THR A 39 13.81 0.31 -17.79
C THR A 39 12.87 1.37 -18.33
N GLU A 40 11.61 1.01 -18.60
CA GLU A 40 10.64 1.92 -19.19
C GLU A 40 10.11 2.98 -18.21
N ARG A 41 9.93 4.17 -18.71
CA ARG A 41 9.41 5.33 -17.94
C ARG A 41 8.13 5.87 -18.58
N PRO A 42 7.19 6.39 -17.78
CA PRO A 42 7.16 6.34 -16.32
C PRO A 42 6.93 4.92 -15.80
N LYS A 43 7.51 4.56 -14.66
CA LYS A 43 7.36 3.25 -14.01
C LYS A 43 5.89 2.93 -13.71
N TYR A 44 5.14 3.92 -13.23
CA TYR A 44 3.70 3.85 -13.00
C TYR A 44 2.96 4.88 -13.85
N LEU A 45 1.75 4.52 -14.27
CA LEU A 45 0.82 5.40 -14.97
C LEU A 45 -0.54 5.32 -14.27
N ILE A 46 -1.10 6.48 -13.95
CA ILE A 46 -2.43 6.60 -13.36
C ILE A 46 -3.38 7.23 -14.38
N TYR A 47 -4.57 6.68 -14.51
CA TYR A 47 -5.63 7.23 -15.36
C TYR A 47 -6.97 7.25 -14.61
N PRO A 48 -7.68 8.37 -14.64
CA PRO A 48 -7.26 9.65 -15.20
C PRO A 48 -6.08 10.26 -14.41
N PRO A 49 -5.26 11.12 -15.05
CA PRO A 49 -4.04 11.66 -14.40
C PRO A 49 -4.28 12.40 -13.08
N GLN A 50 -5.47 12.99 -12.92
CA GLN A 50 -5.85 13.77 -11.74
C GLN A 50 -6.65 12.93 -10.73
N ALA A 51 -6.70 11.60 -10.88
CA ALA A 51 -7.43 10.75 -9.95
C ALA A 51 -6.90 10.88 -8.53
N VAL A 52 -7.80 11.13 -7.59
CA VAL A 52 -7.49 11.04 -6.17
C VAL A 52 -7.43 9.56 -5.82
N MET A 53 -6.21 9.05 -5.60
CA MET A 53 -5.99 7.64 -5.30
C MET A 53 -6.39 7.35 -3.85
N PRO A 54 -7.31 6.40 -3.62
CA PRO A 54 -7.61 5.94 -2.26
C PRO A 54 -6.45 5.07 -1.72
N LEU A 55 -6.51 4.73 -0.44
CA LEU A 55 -5.73 3.58 0.06
C LEU A 55 -6.28 2.31 -0.58
N PHE A 56 -5.41 1.40 -1.02
CA PHE A 56 -5.84 0.23 -1.80
C PHE A 56 -5.26 -1.08 -1.24
N PRO A 57 -6.07 -2.13 -1.10
CA PRO A 57 -7.51 -2.19 -1.38
C PRO A 57 -8.32 -1.39 -0.34
N SER A 58 -9.36 -0.67 -0.81
CA SER A 58 -10.15 0.22 0.06
C SER A 58 -11.02 -0.50 1.07
N ASN A 59 -11.36 -1.77 0.80
CA ASN A 59 -12.14 -2.65 1.68
C ASN A 59 -11.23 -3.75 2.26
N VAL A 60 -10.26 -3.34 3.06
CA VAL A 60 -9.34 -4.29 3.71
C VAL A 60 -9.91 -4.79 5.04
N LYS A 61 -9.70 -6.07 5.33
CA LYS A 61 -9.99 -6.62 6.66
C LYS A 61 -8.77 -6.42 7.56
N SER A 62 -8.98 -5.77 8.69
CA SER A 62 -7.93 -5.63 9.71
C SER A 62 -7.56 -6.99 10.36
N VAL A 63 -6.35 -7.06 10.87
CA VAL A 63 -5.90 -8.14 11.76
C VAL A 63 -5.64 -7.54 13.14
N LYS A 64 -6.31 -8.02 14.17
CA LYS A 64 -6.26 -7.44 15.53
C LYS A 64 -6.52 -5.91 15.52
N GLY A 65 -7.50 -5.46 14.71
CA GLY A 65 -7.84 -4.04 14.58
C GLY A 65 -6.84 -3.20 13.76
N LYS A 66 -5.81 -3.80 13.16
CA LYS A 66 -4.74 -3.07 12.46
C LYS A 66 -4.63 -3.43 10.99
N ILE A 67 -4.16 -2.48 10.21
CA ILE A 67 -3.68 -2.68 8.85
C ILE A 67 -2.17 -2.48 8.78
N ILE A 68 -1.58 -2.96 7.68
CA ILE A 68 -0.19 -2.68 7.30
C ILE A 68 -0.23 -1.69 6.14
N LEU A 69 0.41 -0.53 6.29
CA LEU A 69 0.50 0.48 5.25
C LEU A 69 1.86 0.41 4.57
N VAL A 70 1.86 0.24 3.25
CA VAL A 70 3.06 0.22 2.40
C VAL A 70 2.98 1.28 1.30
N GLU A 71 4.09 1.58 0.63
CA GLU A 71 4.14 2.65 -0.37
C GLU A 71 3.49 2.24 -1.69
N GLY A 72 3.89 1.10 -2.23
CA GLY A 72 3.56 0.67 -3.56
C GLY A 72 2.60 -0.51 -3.64
N ILE A 73 1.95 -0.64 -4.81
CA ILE A 73 1.01 -1.74 -5.05
C ILE A 73 1.71 -3.11 -5.06
N PHE A 74 2.98 -3.18 -5.51
CA PHE A 74 3.73 -4.44 -5.53
C PHE A 74 4.20 -4.86 -4.14
N ASP A 75 4.48 -3.91 -3.25
CA ASP A 75 4.78 -4.18 -1.84
C ASP A 75 3.57 -4.84 -1.18
N MET A 76 2.41 -4.26 -1.38
CA MET A 76 1.14 -4.79 -0.90
C MET A 76 0.85 -6.18 -1.48
N ILE A 77 1.04 -6.39 -2.80
CA ILE A 77 0.82 -7.69 -3.45
C ILE A 77 1.78 -8.75 -2.88
N ASN A 78 3.06 -8.42 -2.70
CA ASN A 78 4.04 -9.33 -2.12
C ASN A 78 3.66 -9.78 -0.70
N LEU A 79 3.20 -8.84 0.13
CA LEU A 79 2.74 -9.15 1.48
C LEU A 79 1.46 -10.00 1.47
N HIS A 80 0.50 -9.68 0.58
CA HIS A 80 -0.72 -10.47 0.42
C HIS A 80 -0.45 -11.90 -0.04
N ASP A 81 0.45 -12.07 -1.02
CA ASP A 81 0.84 -13.39 -1.53
C ASP A 81 1.40 -14.27 -0.42
N LYS A 82 2.11 -13.68 0.53
CA LYS A 82 2.75 -14.33 1.68
C LYS A 82 1.92 -14.29 2.98
N GLY A 83 0.60 -14.00 2.87
CA GLY A 83 -0.37 -14.17 3.95
C GLY A 83 -0.61 -12.95 4.85
N LEU A 84 0.04 -11.81 4.62
CA LEU A 84 -0.28 -10.54 5.29
C LEU A 84 -1.37 -9.79 4.51
N THR A 85 -2.60 -10.31 4.58
CA THR A 85 -3.72 -9.89 3.73
C THR A 85 -4.40 -8.59 4.18
N ASN A 86 -3.96 -8.00 5.27
CA ASN A 86 -4.37 -6.69 5.76
C ASN A 86 -3.40 -5.57 5.33
N ALA A 87 -2.51 -5.83 4.38
CA ALA A 87 -1.67 -4.79 3.79
C ALA A 87 -2.47 -3.94 2.80
N VAL A 88 -2.25 -2.62 2.84
CA VAL A 88 -2.78 -1.62 1.91
C VAL A 88 -1.64 -0.76 1.39
N CYS A 89 -1.72 -0.32 0.14
CA CYS A 89 -0.76 0.64 -0.41
C CYS A 89 -1.35 2.04 -0.53
N CYS A 90 -0.49 3.03 -0.47
CA CYS A 90 -0.86 4.45 -0.60
C CYS A 90 -0.51 5.07 -1.94
N PHE A 91 0.10 4.33 -2.87
CA PHE A 91 0.57 4.85 -4.18
C PHE A 91 1.56 6.01 -4.07
N GLY A 92 2.48 5.92 -3.12
CA GLY A 92 3.48 6.93 -2.78
C GLY A 92 3.12 7.72 -1.52
N THR A 93 4.14 8.09 -0.78
CA THR A 93 3.99 8.69 0.56
C THR A 93 3.31 10.06 0.53
N SER A 94 3.47 10.82 -0.56
CA SER A 94 2.81 12.11 -0.77
C SER A 94 1.28 12.02 -0.97
N ASN A 95 0.76 10.82 -1.23
CA ASN A 95 -0.69 10.60 -1.42
C ASN A 95 -1.44 10.36 -0.10
N ILE A 96 -0.75 10.35 1.04
CA ILE A 96 -1.38 10.15 2.35
C ILE A 96 -1.75 11.50 2.96
N ASP A 97 -2.98 11.60 3.40
CA ASP A 97 -3.53 12.74 4.13
C ASP A 97 -4.39 12.26 5.32
N ALA A 98 -4.81 13.20 6.14
CA ALA A 98 -5.63 12.92 7.32
C ALA A 98 -7.00 12.32 6.96
N ASP A 99 -7.58 12.74 5.84
CA ASP A 99 -8.91 12.28 5.41
C ASP A 99 -8.89 10.79 5.03
N LYS A 100 -7.85 10.35 4.31
CA LYS A 100 -7.67 8.93 3.97
C LYS A 100 -7.46 8.06 5.21
N LEU A 101 -6.72 8.57 6.19
CA LEU A 101 -6.53 7.86 7.46
C LEU A 101 -7.81 7.85 8.30
N ALA A 102 -8.61 8.92 8.29
CA ALA A 102 -9.89 8.97 8.95
C ALA A 102 -10.90 7.95 8.38
N ILE A 103 -10.84 7.68 7.06
CA ILE A 103 -11.65 6.63 6.42
C ILE A 103 -11.35 5.25 7.03
N LEU A 104 -10.09 4.95 7.38
CA LEU A 104 -9.75 3.70 8.08
C LEU A 104 -10.45 3.61 9.43
N LYS A 105 -10.47 4.71 10.18
CA LYS A 105 -11.17 4.76 11.47
C LYS A 105 -12.68 4.49 11.33
N MET A 106 -13.30 5.04 10.28
CA MET A 106 -14.70 4.76 9.96
C MET A 106 -14.98 3.28 9.60
N GLN A 107 -13.97 2.54 9.18
CA GLN A 107 -14.03 1.10 8.90
C GLN A 107 -13.72 0.24 10.14
N ASN A 108 -13.73 0.81 11.36
CA ASN A 108 -13.37 0.14 12.61
C ASN A 108 -11.93 -0.40 12.61
N ILE A 109 -11.02 0.33 11.97
CA ILE A 109 -9.59 0.07 12.06
C ILE A 109 -9.04 0.97 13.16
N ASP A 110 -8.37 0.39 14.14
CA ASP A 110 -7.86 1.08 15.32
C ASP A 110 -6.39 1.47 15.20
N GLY A 111 -5.67 0.82 14.28
CA GLY A 111 -4.25 1.08 14.15
C GLY A 111 -3.65 0.79 12.79
N VAL A 112 -2.46 1.35 12.59
CA VAL A 112 -1.69 1.26 11.36
C VAL A 112 -0.24 0.92 11.69
N ASP A 113 0.23 -0.22 11.19
CA ASP A 113 1.65 -0.56 11.17
C ASP A 113 2.24 -0.08 9.83
N ILE A 114 3.09 0.94 9.86
CA ILE A 114 3.67 1.57 8.67
C ILE A 114 4.94 0.83 8.32
N VAL A 115 4.99 0.25 7.11
CA VAL A 115 6.09 -0.58 6.61
C VAL A 115 6.54 -0.02 5.27
N PHE A 116 7.29 1.07 5.31
CA PHE A 116 7.84 1.74 4.13
C PHE A 116 9.26 1.25 3.83
N ASP A 117 9.79 1.68 2.69
CA ASP A 117 11.15 1.35 2.28
C ASP A 117 12.16 1.72 3.35
N GLY A 118 13.20 0.90 3.52
CA GLY A 118 14.22 1.08 4.56
C GLY A 118 15.27 2.14 4.23
N ASP A 119 15.04 2.98 3.23
CA ASP A 119 15.90 4.13 2.94
C ASP A 119 15.51 5.36 3.79
N GLU A 120 16.33 6.40 3.74
CA GLU A 120 16.13 7.62 4.52
C GLU A 120 14.78 8.32 4.19
N ALA A 121 14.42 8.34 2.89
CA ALA A 121 13.20 8.98 2.43
C ALA A 121 11.96 8.24 2.94
N GLY A 122 11.93 6.91 2.80
CA GLY A 122 10.83 6.06 3.28
C GLY A 122 10.67 6.14 4.80
N GLN A 123 11.79 6.14 5.56
CA GLN A 123 11.72 6.23 7.02
C GLN A 123 11.28 7.61 7.51
N SER A 124 11.72 8.70 6.87
CA SER A 124 11.22 10.05 7.15
C SER A 124 9.73 10.18 6.86
N ALA A 125 9.28 9.63 5.74
CA ALA A 125 7.86 9.60 5.39
C ALA A 125 7.03 8.77 6.38
N ALA A 126 7.55 7.64 6.85
CA ALA A 126 6.87 6.80 7.84
C ALA A 126 6.62 7.55 9.16
N GLU A 127 7.58 8.32 9.63
CA GLU A 127 7.39 9.14 10.85
C GLU A 127 6.34 10.24 10.62
N ASN A 128 6.31 10.90 9.46
CA ASN A 128 5.29 11.88 9.13
C ASN A 128 3.90 11.26 9.10
N VAL A 129 3.74 10.09 8.48
CA VAL A 129 2.46 9.37 8.43
C VAL A 129 2.03 8.92 9.82
N LYS A 130 2.96 8.50 10.67
CA LYS A 130 2.69 8.15 12.06
C LYS A 130 2.05 9.31 12.80
N VAL A 131 2.63 10.51 12.70
CA VAL A 131 2.07 11.72 13.32
C VAL A 131 0.67 12.04 12.80
N LEU A 132 0.44 11.89 11.48
CA LEU A 132 -0.89 12.08 10.88
C LEU A 132 -1.91 11.06 11.40
N ALA A 133 -1.53 9.79 11.51
CA ALA A 133 -2.38 8.73 12.02
C ALA A 133 -2.79 8.98 13.49
N GLU A 134 -1.85 9.38 14.32
CA GLU A 134 -2.10 9.72 15.73
C GLU A 134 -3.08 10.89 15.87
N LYS A 135 -2.97 11.92 15.01
CA LYS A 135 -3.90 13.07 14.99
C LYS A 135 -5.35 12.69 14.69
N VAL A 136 -5.58 11.63 13.91
CA VAL A 136 -6.93 11.13 13.61
C VAL A 136 -7.38 10.01 14.58
N GLY A 137 -6.58 9.74 15.62
CA GLY A 137 -6.92 8.78 16.67
C GLY A 137 -6.65 7.31 16.29
N LEU A 138 -5.75 7.06 15.35
CA LEU A 138 -5.24 5.72 15.06
C LEU A 138 -3.99 5.45 15.90
N VAL A 139 -3.89 4.27 16.48
CA VAL A 139 -2.62 3.79 17.05
C VAL A 139 -1.66 3.51 15.90
N SER A 140 -0.47 4.09 15.91
CA SER A 140 0.46 3.94 14.81
C SER A 140 1.85 3.50 15.25
N ARG A 141 2.52 2.76 14.38
CA ARG A 141 3.87 2.27 14.62
C ARG A 141 4.65 2.28 13.30
N ASN A 142 5.84 2.90 13.30
CA ASN A 142 6.80 2.71 12.22
C ASN A 142 7.53 1.37 12.43
N VAL A 143 7.46 0.49 11.45
CA VAL A 143 8.04 -0.84 11.46
C VAL A 143 9.19 -0.90 10.47
N ASN A 144 10.35 -0.40 10.87
CA ASN A 144 11.55 -0.42 10.06
C ASN A 144 12.01 -1.87 9.82
N LEU A 145 12.19 -2.24 8.55
CA LEU A 145 12.65 -3.56 8.12
C LEU A 145 14.19 -3.69 8.09
N GLY A 146 14.89 -2.56 8.22
CA GLY A 146 16.35 -2.46 8.06
C GLY A 146 16.74 -1.63 6.86
N ALA A 147 18.01 -1.21 6.81
CA ALA A 147 18.51 -0.30 5.78
C ALA A 147 18.33 -0.89 4.37
N ASN A 148 17.75 -0.09 3.47
CA ASN A 148 17.53 -0.40 2.06
C ASN A 148 16.69 -1.70 1.80
N ILE A 149 15.87 -2.12 2.75
CA ILE A 149 14.97 -3.26 2.55
C ILE A 149 13.64 -2.74 2.02
N ASP A 150 13.22 -3.29 0.87
CA ASP A 150 11.97 -3.02 0.18
C ASP A 150 10.94 -4.11 0.55
N PRO A 151 9.74 -3.76 1.06
CA PRO A 151 8.69 -4.72 1.38
C PRO A 151 8.27 -5.58 0.18
N GLY A 152 8.33 -5.03 -1.04
CA GLY A 152 8.04 -5.74 -2.28
C GLY A 152 9.03 -6.84 -2.65
N ALA A 153 10.23 -6.81 -2.08
CA ALA A 153 11.29 -7.80 -2.32
C ALA A 153 11.44 -8.83 -1.18
N LEU A 154 10.63 -8.74 -0.12
CA LEU A 154 10.75 -9.67 1.01
C LEU A 154 10.46 -11.11 0.60
N ALA A 155 11.37 -12.01 0.94
CA ALA A 155 11.17 -13.45 0.84
C ALA A 155 10.16 -13.95 1.89
N GLU A 156 9.55 -15.10 1.66
CA GLU A 156 8.51 -15.68 2.52
C GLU A 156 8.93 -15.78 3.99
N VAL A 157 10.15 -16.25 4.26
CA VAL A 157 10.69 -16.38 5.62
C VAL A 157 10.77 -15.04 6.36
N LYS A 158 11.08 -13.97 5.64
CA LYS A 158 11.13 -12.60 6.20
C LYS A 158 9.72 -12.04 6.46
N VAL A 159 8.77 -12.34 5.58
CA VAL A 159 7.36 -11.97 5.80
C VAL A 159 6.78 -12.73 6.99
N HIS A 160 7.14 -14.00 7.17
CA HIS A 160 6.76 -14.76 8.35
C HIS A 160 7.30 -14.12 9.65
N SER A 161 8.59 -13.78 9.69
CA SER A 161 9.18 -13.06 10.83
C SER A 161 8.53 -11.70 11.07
N LEU A 162 8.19 -10.98 10.00
CA LEU A 162 7.44 -9.72 10.10
C LEU A 162 6.06 -9.96 10.74
N ARG A 163 5.34 -10.99 10.30
CA ARG A 163 4.04 -11.36 10.86
C ARG A 163 4.12 -11.65 12.37
N GLU A 164 5.12 -12.42 12.80
CA GLU A 164 5.36 -12.68 14.21
C GLU A 164 5.60 -11.37 14.97
N ARG A 165 6.51 -10.52 14.48
CA ARG A 165 6.80 -9.20 15.08
C ARG A 165 5.57 -8.30 15.18
N LEU A 166 4.64 -8.37 14.22
CA LEU A 166 3.43 -7.55 14.20
C LEU A 166 2.34 -8.08 15.16
N TYR A 167 2.22 -9.41 15.29
CA TYR A 167 1.03 -10.04 15.87
C TYR A 167 1.31 -11.04 16.99
N SER A 168 2.58 -11.37 17.29
CA SER A 168 2.90 -12.14 18.49
C SER A 168 2.81 -11.25 19.72
N SER A 169 1.83 -11.50 20.52
CA SER A 169 1.63 -10.95 21.86
C SER A 169 1.10 -12.04 22.75
#